data_a5bfeb3314d46992fd044aeed07e8969
#
_entry.id   a5bfeb3314d46992fd044aeed07e8969
#
_cell.length_a   1.000
_cell.length_b   1.000
_cell.length_c   1.000
_cell.angle_alpha   90.00
_cell.angle_beta   90.00
_cell.angle_gamma   90.00
#
_symmetry.space_group_name_H-M   'P 1'
#
loop_
_entity.id
_entity.type
_entity.pdbx_description
1 polymer ?
#
loop_
_entity_poly.entity_id
_entity_poly.type
_entity_poly.pdbx_seq_one_letter_code
_entity_poly.pdbx_strand_id
1 'polypeptide(L)'
;MSSAAKIDPASVIALDVMGGDHAPQQIVAGALRAIGPDRRHPLRLEQLLLVGDEAAIRAELAAQGGDPGFKILHAKDVIGMDEKPGVALRQKPDASIVRCVGAVKQGLAGAVVGMGNTGACVGAATLGLGVLEGVRRPGIAVTMDLVGRPLTIID
;
A
#
# COMPACT_ATOMS: atom_id res chain seq x y z
N MET A 1 30.71 14.67 -0.72
CA MET A 1 29.44 14.46 -1.40
C MET A 1 29.06 13.00 -1.23
N SER A 2 28.17 12.71 -0.28
CA SER A 2 27.73 11.33 -0.02
C SER A 2 26.88 10.89 -1.19
N SER A 3 27.32 9.89 -1.94
CA SER A 3 26.50 9.20 -2.94
C SER A 3 25.34 8.54 -2.19
N ALA A 4 24.14 9.10 -2.28
CA ALA A 4 22.96 8.44 -1.77
C ALA A 4 22.88 7.07 -2.45
N ALA A 5 23.07 6.01 -1.69
CA ALA A 5 23.00 4.65 -2.19
C ALA A 5 21.63 4.47 -2.87
N LYS A 6 21.65 4.12 -4.15
CA LYS A 6 20.42 3.89 -4.93
C LYS A 6 19.62 2.80 -4.21
N ILE A 7 18.38 3.13 -3.83
CA ILE A 7 17.54 2.17 -3.12
C ILE A 7 17.14 1.04 -4.08
N ASP A 8 17.18 -0.20 -3.58
CA ASP A 8 16.67 -1.35 -4.33
C ASP A 8 15.14 -1.24 -4.40
N PRO A 9 14.53 -1.19 -5.60
CA PRO A 9 13.08 -1.16 -5.74
C PRO A 9 12.37 -2.31 -5.05
N ALA A 10 13.01 -3.49 -4.93
CA ALA A 10 12.46 -4.63 -4.20
C ALA A 10 12.26 -4.35 -2.70
N SER A 11 12.93 -3.33 -2.14
CA SER A 11 12.76 -2.89 -0.75
C SER A 11 11.73 -1.76 -0.58
N VAL A 12 11.13 -1.26 -1.66
CA VAL A 12 10.12 -0.21 -1.63
C VAL A 12 8.73 -0.82 -1.43
N ILE A 13 7.94 -0.20 -0.57
CA ILE A 13 6.55 -0.56 -0.30
C ILE A 13 5.65 0.48 -0.92
N ALA A 14 4.77 0.08 -1.85
CA ALA A 14 3.68 0.92 -2.34
C ALA A 14 2.55 0.88 -1.30
N LEU A 15 2.29 2.01 -0.65
CA LEU A 15 1.27 2.16 0.38
C LEU A 15 0.03 2.81 -0.21
N ASP A 16 -1.09 2.09 -0.22
CA ASP A 16 -2.42 2.64 -0.57
C ASP A 16 -2.88 3.58 0.53
N VAL A 17 -2.74 4.88 0.30
CA VAL A 17 -3.07 5.91 1.29
C VAL A 17 -4.57 6.18 1.35
N MET A 18 -5.32 5.81 0.32
CA MET A 18 -6.76 6.10 0.22
C MET A 18 -7.64 4.94 0.68
N GLY A 19 -7.05 3.79 1.02
CA GLY A 19 -7.79 2.62 1.46
C GLY A 19 -8.05 2.59 2.97
N GLY A 20 -9.29 2.27 3.37
CA GLY A 20 -9.71 2.12 4.76
C GLY A 20 -10.61 3.24 5.28
N ASP A 21 -11.28 2.96 6.42
CA ASP A 21 -12.34 3.81 6.98
C ASP A 21 -11.84 5.20 7.45
N HIS A 22 -10.56 5.32 7.75
CA HIS A 22 -9.94 6.54 8.25
C HIS A 22 -8.81 7.06 7.34
N ALA A 23 -8.86 6.69 6.05
CA ALA A 23 -7.96 7.20 5.04
C ALA A 23 -8.36 8.64 4.63
N PRO A 24 -7.42 9.48 4.24
CA PRO A 24 -5.98 9.28 4.24
C PRO A 24 -5.29 9.50 5.60
N GLN A 25 -5.99 10.09 6.56
CA GLN A 25 -5.45 10.62 7.82
C GLN A 25 -4.62 9.59 8.59
N GLN A 26 -5.22 8.45 8.93
CA GLN A 26 -4.55 7.43 9.75
C GLN A 26 -3.44 6.71 8.97
N ILE A 27 -3.56 6.62 7.66
CA ILE A 27 -2.53 6.00 6.83
C ILE A 27 -1.29 6.89 6.74
N VAL A 28 -1.49 8.20 6.56
CA VAL A 28 -0.40 9.19 6.59
C VAL A 28 0.28 9.21 7.96
N ALA A 29 -0.49 9.20 9.06
CA ALA A 29 0.05 9.10 10.42
C ALA A 29 0.90 7.82 10.59
N GLY A 30 0.42 6.69 10.05
CA GLY A 30 1.14 5.43 10.05
C GLY A 30 2.45 5.49 9.27
N ALA A 31 2.45 6.12 8.09
CA ALA A 31 3.64 6.32 7.27
C ALA A 31 4.70 7.17 7.97
N LEU A 32 4.30 8.31 8.56
CA LEU A 32 5.20 9.16 9.35
C LEU A 32 5.79 8.43 10.55
N ARG A 33 4.98 7.65 11.26
CA ARG A 33 5.45 6.83 12.38
C ARG A 33 6.40 5.70 11.94
N ALA A 34 6.21 5.15 10.75
CA ALA A 34 7.04 4.05 10.24
C ALA A 34 8.49 4.48 9.97
N ILE A 35 8.71 5.75 9.60
CA ILE A 35 10.05 6.33 9.40
C ILE A 35 10.59 7.02 10.66
N GLY A 36 9.77 7.14 11.72
CA GLY A 36 10.13 7.84 12.95
C GLY A 36 11.16 7.10 13.80
N PRO A 37 11.93 7.83 14.64
CA PRO A 37 13.00 7.26 15.46
C PRO A 37 12.50 6.32 16.56
N ASP A 38 11.24 6.42 16.95
CA ASP A 38 10.65 5.62 18.04
C ASP A 38 10.36 4.16 17.63
N ARG A 39 10.64 3.80 16.38
CA ARG A 39 10.47 2.42 15.91
C ARG A 39 11.73 1.60 16.17
N ARG A 40 11.53 0.37 16.60
CA ARG A 40 12.63 -0.59 16.79
C ARG A 40 13.42 -0.84 15.48
N HIS A 41 12.71 -0.80 14.36
CA HIS A 41 13.24 -0.92 13.01
C HIS A 41 12.56 0.12 12.11
N PRO A 42 13.05 1.38 12.10
CA PRO A 42 12.45 2.41 11.28
C PRO A 42 12.70 2.13 9.80
N LEU A 43 11.69 2.40 8.98
CA LEU A 43 11.88 2.41 7.53
C LEU A 43 12.65 3.68 7.13
N ARG A 44 13.42 3.59 6.07
CA ARG A 44 13.96 4.78 5.41
C ARG A 44 12.85 5.44 4.59
N LEU A 45 12.89 6.75 4.48
CA LEU A 45 11.89 7.53 3.73
C LEU A 45 11.67 6.98 2.31
N GLU A 46 12.75 6.63 1.63
CA GLU A 46 12.72 6.15 0.25
C GLU A 46 12.10 4.74 0.09
N GLN A 47 11.90 4.03 1.19
CA GLN A 47 11.25 2.71 1.17
C GLN A 47 9.73 2.79 1.16
N LEU A 48 9.16 4.00 1.28
CA LEU A 48 7.72 4.21 1.14
C LEU A 48 7.40 5.01 -0.12
N LEU A 49 6.53 4.45 -0.95
CA LEU A 49 5.89 5.13 -2.07
C LEU A 49 4.42 5.29 -1.69
N LEU A 50 4.01 6.52 -1.39
CA LEU A 50 2.61 6.84 -1.08
C LEU A 50 1.80 6.86 -2.37
N VAL A 51 0.64 6.20 -2.39
CA VAL A 51 -0.20 6.10 -3.59
C VAL A 51 -1.61 6.57 -3.27
N GLY A 52 -2.11 7.55 -4.04
CA GLY A 52 -3.45 8.12 -3.83
C GLY A 52 -3.61 9.51 -4.42
N ASP A 53 -4.65 10.22 -3.99
CA ASP A 53 -4.83 11.62 -4.36
C ASP A 53 -3.68 12.46 -3.78
N GLU A 54 -2.83 12.98 -4.65
CA GLU A 54 -1.64 13.71 -4.25
C GLU A 54 -1.98 14.96 -3.43
N ALA A 55 -3.05 15.68 -3.78
CA ALA A 55 -3.45 16.88 -3.08
C ALA A 55 -3.92 16.56 -1.66
N ALA A 56 -4.74 15.51 -1.52
CA ALA A 56 -5.22 15.04 -0.22
C ALA A 56 -4.05 14.53 0.66
N ILE A 57 -3.11 13.77 0.09
CA ILE A 57 -1.93 13.27 0.80
C ILE A 57 -1.07 14.45 1.29
N ARG A 58 -0.79 15.43 0.44
CA ARG A 58 0.02 16.59 0.82
C ARG A 58 -0.66 17.46 1.88
N ALA A 59 -1.98 17.64 1.77
CA ALA A 59 -2.75 18.37 2.78
C ALA A 59 -2.66 17.67 4.15
N GLU A 60 -2.77 16.35 4.18
CA GLU A 60 -2.70 15.58 5.40
C GLU A 60 -1.27 15.57 6.00
N LEU A 61 -0.24 15.45 5.17
CA LEU A 61 1.16 15.59 5.62
C LEU A 61 1.40 16.95 6.26
N ALA A 62 0.90 18.01 5.63
CA ALA A 62 1.03 19.39 6.19
C ALA A 62 0.32 19.53 7.54
N ALA A 63 -0.87 18.93 7.70
CA ALA A 63 -1.63 18.92 8.94
C ALA A 63 -0.93 18.15 10.07
N GLN A 64 -0.10 17.16 9.73
CA GLN A 64 0.59 16.28 10.68
C GLN A 64 2.07 16.62 10.90
N GLY A 65 2.49 17.84 10.61
CA GLY A 65 3.83 18.32 10.92
C GLY A 65 4.76 18.53 9.72
N GLY A 66 4.28 18.29 8.52
CA GLY A 66 5.00 18.56 7.27
C GLY A 66 5.38 17.29 6.49
N ASP A 67 5.73 17.51 5.23
CA ASP A 67 6.18 16.43 4.33
C ASP A 67 7.71 16.26 4.47
N PRO A 68 8.18 15.10 4.95
CA PRO A 68 9.61 14.82 5.01
C PRO A 68 10.23 14.55 3.63
N GLY A 69 9.46 14.60 2.56
CA GLY A 69 9.90 14.35 1.19
C GLY A 69 9.47 12.99 0.64
N PHE A 70 8.30 12.48 1.03
CA PHE A 70 7.77 11.24 0.45
C PHE A 70 7.59 11.33 -1.07
N LYS A 71 7.94 10.25 -1.75
CA LYS A 71 7.52 10.07 -3.14
C LYS A 71 6.03 9.73 -3.17
N ILE A 72 5.29 10.43 -4.01
CA ILE A 72 3.85 10.22 -4.19
C ILE A 72 3.59 9.77 -5.63
N LEU A 73 2.84 8.70 -5.79
CA LEU A 73 2.28 8.26 -7.04
C LEU A 73 0.80 8.62 -7.05
N HIS A 74 0.41 9.59 -7.87
CA HIS A 74 -0.97 10.03 -7.95
C HIS A 74 -1.90 8.92 -8.45
N ALA A 75 -3.05 8.79 -7.80
CA ALA A 75 -4.17 7.94 -8.20
C ALA A 75 -5.47 8.75 -8.07
N LYS A 76 -6.28 8.71 -9.12
CA LYS A 76 -7.49 9.52 -9.21
C LYS A 76 -8.67 8.95 -8.44
N ASP A 77 -8.78 7.61 -8.44
CA ASP A 77 -9.96 6.92 -7.94
C ASP A 77 -9.66 6.16 -6.64
N VAL A 78 -10.71 5.91 -5.88
CA VAL A 78 -10.69 5.10 -4.65
C VAL A 78 -11.77 4.05 -4.71
N ILE A 79 -11.46 2.81 -4.32
CA ILE A 79 -12.45 1.76 -4.14
C ILE A 79 -12.88 1.74 -2.67
N GLY A 80 -14.16 2.04 -2.43
CA GLY A 80 -14.75 2.06 -1.09
C GLY A 80 -14.90 0.65 -0.49
N MET A 81 -15.05 0.61 0.85
CA MET A 81 -15.19 -0.65 1.59
C MET A 81 -16.47 -1.42 1.25
N ASP A 82 -17.52 -0.73 0.87
CA ASP A 82 -18.84 -1.26 0.53
C ASP A 82 -19.01 -1.59 -0.97
N GLU A 83 -18.03 -1.24 -1.80
CA GLU A 83 -18.10 -1.52 -3.23
C GLU A 83 -17.82 -2.99 -3.55
N LYS A 84 -18.53 -3.51 -4.56
CA LYS A 84 -18.27 -4.85 -5.08
C LYS A 84 -16.94 -4.88 -5.84
N PRO A 85 -15.93 -5.62 -5.38
CA PRO A 85 -14.56 -5.54 -5.91
C PRO A 85 -14.46 -5.72 -7.42
N GLY A 86 -15.12 -6.76 -7.96
CA GLY A 86 -15.04 -7.07 -9.39
C GLY A 86 -15.71 -6.03 -10.30
N VAL A 87 -16.66 -5.25 -9.78
CA VAL A 87 -17.27 -4.14 -10.52
C VAL A 87 -16.38 -2.90 -10.40
N ALA A 88 -15.99 -2.57 -9.19
CA ALA A 88 -15.17 -1.38 -8.88
C ALA A 88 -13.84 -1.40 -9.62
N LEU A 89 -13.15 -2.54 -9.67
CA LEU A 89 -11.87 -2.69 -10.40
C LEU A 89 -12.00 -2.41 -11.90
N ARG A 90 -13.16 -2.74 -12.50
CA ARG A 90 -13.41 -2.45 -13.93
C ARG A 90 -13.77 -0.99 -14.19
N GLN A 91 -14.49 -0.37 -13.26
CA GLN A 91 -14.95 1.01 -13.38
C GLN A 91 -13.90 2.04 -12.97
N LYS A 92 -12.97 1.65 -12.09
CA LYS A 92 -11.94 2.51 -11.50
C LYS A 92 -10.53 1.98 -11.79
N PRO A 93 -10.09 1.99 -13.05
CA PRO A 93 -8.76 1.47 -13.42
C PRO A 93 -7.61 2.29 -12.82
N ASP A 94 -7.88 3.52 -12.41
CA ASP A 94 -6.91 4.43 -11.77
C ASP A 94 -7.08 4.50 -10.24
N ALA A 95 -7.70 3.48 -9.64
CA ALA A 95 -7.82 3.40 -8.18
C ALA A 95 -6.46 3.21 -7.51
N SER A 96 -6.30 3.79 -6.31
CA SER A 96 -5.05 3.78 -5.55
C SER A 96 -4.47 2.37 -5.38
N ILE A 97 -5.28 1.38 -5.03
CA ILE A 97 -4.84 -0.02 -4.92
C ILE A 97 -4.37 -0.61 -6.27
N VAL A 98 -5.02 -0.25 -7.39
CA VAL A 98 -4.61 -0.68 -8.73
C VAL A 98 -3.27 -0.05 -9.11
N ARG A 99 -3.07 1.22 -8.78
CA ARG A 99 -1.80 1.93 -9.00
C ARG A 99 -0.68 1.36 -8.14
N CYS A 100 -0.96 0.95 -6.88
CA CYS A 100 0.00 0.25 -6.03
C CYS A 100 0.49 -1.05 -6.68
N VAL A 101 -0.43 -1.89 -7.15
CA VAL A 101 -0.10 -3.14 -7.87
C VAL A 101 0.66 -2.85 -9.16
N GLY A 102 0.24 -1.80 -9.89
CA GLY A 102 0.94 -1.33 -11.08
C GLY A 102 2.39 -0.92 -10.80
N ALA A 103 2.67 -0.28 -9.67
CA ALA A 103 4.02 0.09 -9.26
C ALA A 103 4.91 -1.15 -9.02
N VAL A 104 4.35 -2.21 -8.42
CA VAL A 104 5.08 -3.49 -8.27
C VAL A 104 5.35 -4.12 -9.63
N LYS A 105 4.35 -4.19 -10.51
CA LYS A 105 4.51 -4.74 -11.86
C LYS A 105 5.59 -4.03 -12.67
N GLN A 106 5.74 -2.72 -12.48
CA GLN A 106 6.73 -1.88 -13.17
C GLN A 106 8.11 -1.92 -12.49
N GLY A 107 8.28 -2.65 -11.40
CA GLY A 107 9.54 -2.70 -10.65
C GLY A 107 9.86 -1.39 -9.90
N LEU A 108 8.87 -0.58 -9.59
CA LEU A 108 9.01 0.63 -8.76
C LEU A 108 8.90 0.32 -7.27
N ALA A 109 8.25 -0.79 -6.93
CA ALA A 109 8.08 -1.30 -5.57
C ALA A 109 8.18 -2.83 -5.56
N GLY A 110 8.53 -3.39 -4.41
CA GLY A 110 8.59 -4.85 -4.20
C GLY A 110 7.39 -5.40 -3.45
N ALA A 111 6.58 -4.54 -2.84
CA ALA A 111 5.41 -4.94 -2.07
C ALA A 111 4.29 -3.89 -2.13
N VAL A 112 3.08 -4.33 -1.81
CA VAL A 112 1.89 -3.47 -1.63
C VAL A 112 1.38 -3.62 -0.21
N VAL A 113 1.03 -2.51 0.41
CA VAL A 113 0.28 -2.47 1.67
C VAL A 113 -0.98 -1.63 1.45
N GLY A 114 -2.13 -2.20 1.77
CA GLY A 114 -3.43 -1.53 1.69
C GLY A 114 -4.32 -1.89 2.87
N MET A 115 -5.02 -0.91 3.42
CA MET A 115 -5.97 -1.05 4.53
C MET A 115 -7.43 -0.99 4.05
N GLY A 116 -7.64 -0.98 2.73
CA GLY A 116 -8.94 -0.85 2.09
C GLY A 116 -9.65 -2.17 1.86
N ASN A 117 -10.50 -2.19 0.85
CA ASN A 117 -11.31 -3.33 0.46
C ASN A 117 -10.45 -4.55 0.09
N THR A 118 -10.51 -5.59 0.93
CA THR A 118 -9.69 -6.81 0.78
C THR A 118 -9.89 -7.49 -0.57
N GLY A 119 -11.15 -7.58 -1.02
CA GLY A 119 -11.47 -8.17 -2.32
C GLY A 119 -10.90 -7.37 -3.50
N ALA A 120 -10.86 -6.04 -3.37
CA ALA A 120 -10.23 -5.18 -4.37
C ALA A 120 -8.70 -5.36 -4.37
N CYS A 121 -8.08 -5.50 -3.22
CA CYS A 121 -6.64 -5.77 -3.11
C CYS A 121 -6.27 -7.09 -3.78
N VAL A 122 -6.96 -8.18 -3.43
CA VAL A 122 -6.76 -9.52 -4.03
C VAL A 122 -7.04 -9.49 -5.54
N GLY A 123 -8.15 -8.85 -5.94
CA GLY A 123 -8.52 -8.73 -7.35
C GLY A 123 -7.51 -7.93 -8.16
N ALA A 124 -7.04 -6.79 -7.64
CA ALA A 124 -6.02 -5.97 -8.28
C ALA A 124 -4.70 -6.75 -8.44
N ALA A 125 -4.25 -7.44 -7.37
CA ALA A 125 -3.04 -8.25 -7.41
C ALA A 125 -3.17 -9.40 -8.42
N THR A 126 -4.30 -10.11 -8.43
CA THR A 126 -4.55 -11.21 -9.36
C THR A 126 -4.56 -10.76 -10.82
N LEU A 127 -5.23 -9.62 -11.11
CA LEU A 127 -5.31 -9.07 -12.46
C LEU A 127 -4.01 -8.41 -12.91
N GLY A 128 -3.30 -7.75 -11.98
CA GLY A 128 -2.10 -6.99 -12.28
C GLY A 128 -0.83 -7.85 -12.34
N LEU A 129 -0.62 -8.74 -11.38
CA LEU A 129 0.58 -9.57 -11.26
C LEU A 129 0.38 -11.00 -11.77
N GLY A 130 -0.86 -11.45 -11.84
CA GLY A 130 -1.18 -12.84 -12.16
C GLY A 130 -1.14 -13.74 -10.92
N VAL A 131 -1.18 -15.04 -11.18
CA VAL A 131 -1.05 -16.09 -10.18
C VAL A 131 0.16 -16.97 -10.51
N LEU A 132 0.70 -17.66 -9.50
CA LEU A 132 1.79 -18.60 -9.70
C LEU A 132 1.32 -19.78 -10.55
N GLU A 133 2.25 -20.40 -11.29
CA GLU A 133 1.97 -21.57 -12.10
C GLU A 133 1.36 -22.69 -11.26
N GLY A 134 0.27 -23.28 -11.74
CA GLY A 134 -0.49 -24.31 -11.02
C GLY A 134 -1.48 -23.79 -9.97
N VAL A 135 -1.43 -22.52 -9.61
CA VAL A 135 -2.38 -21.91 -8.66
C VAL A 135 -3.61 -21.40 -9.42
N ARG A 136 -4.78 -21.92 -9.08
CA ARG A 136 -6.06 -21.51 -9.71
C ARG A 136 -6.65 -20.27 -9.06
N ARG A 137 -6.47 -20.10 -7.75
CA ARG A 137 -6.98 -18.97 -6.94
C ARG A 137 -5.96 -18.58 -5.90
N PRO A 138 -5.70 -17.30 -5.70
CA PRO A 138 -4.91 -16.85 -4.58
C PRO A 138 -5.67 -17.12 -3.28
N GLY A 139 -4.98 -17.57 -2.24
CA GLY A 139 -5.52 -17.66 -0.88
C GLY A 139 -5.24 -16.38 -0.10
N ILE A 140 -6.09 -16.09 0.88
CA ILE A 140 -5.86 -15.02 1.86
C ILE A 140 -5.37 -15.69 3.13
N ALA A 141 -4.17 -15.35 3.57
CA ALA A 141 -3.62 -15.84 4.83
C ALA A 141 -3.75 -14.77 5.91
N VAL A 142 -4.40 -15.10 7.02
CA VAL A 142 -4.49 -14.25 8.21
C VAL A 142 -3.65 -14.86 9.30
N THR A 143 -2.62 -14.16 9.76
CA THR A 143 -1.79 -14.61 10.87
C THR A 143 -2.12 -13.80 12.13
N MET A 144 -2.45 -14.48 13.19
CA MET A 144 -2.74 -13.91 14.52
C MET A 144 -1.76 -14.47 15.55
N ASP A 145 -1.38 -13.64 16.51
CA ASP A 145 -0.64 -14.12 17.67
C ASP A 145 -1.65 -14.55 18.76
N LEU A 146 -1.69 -15.85 19.04
CA LEU A 146 -2.46 -16.41 20.14
C LEU A 146 -1.53 -16.78 21.29
N VAL A 147 -1.43 -15.87 22.26
CA VAL A 147 -0.66 -16.09 23.50
C VAL A 147 0.81 -16.48 23.20
N GLY A 148 1.47 -15.72 22.32
CA GLY A 148 2.87 -15.96 21.93
C GLY A 148 3.09 -17.10 20.94
N ARG A 149 2.02 -17.60 20.31
CA ARG A 149 2.08 -18.61 19.25
C ARG A 149 1.38 -18.09 17.99
N PRO A 150 2.08 -18.01 16.85
CA PRO A 150 1.44 -17.60 15.61
C PRO A 150 0.47 -18.69 15.11
N LEU A 151 -0.77 -18.29 14.85
CA LEU A 151 -1.77 -19.10 14.14
C LEU A 151 -2.02 -18.46 12.77
N THR A 152 -1.87 -19.22 11.71
CA THR A 152 -2.21 -18.77 10.35
C THR A 152 -3.42 -19.53 9.84
N ILE A 153 -4.45 -18.79 9.44
CA ILE A 153 -5.65 -19.31 8.76
C ILE A 153 -5.54 -18.91 7.31
N ILE A 154 -5.76 -19.85 6.40
CA ILE A 154 -5.74 -19.63 4.95
C ILE A 154 -7.11 -20.03 4.40
N ASP A 155 -7.75 -19.10 3.62
CA ASP A 155 -9.00 -19.32 2.92
C ASP A 155 -8.80 -19.13 1.40
#